data_cff9ec484f7eda60ab264a14c95cd117
#
_entry.id   cff9ec484f7eda60ab264a14c95cd117
#
_cell.length_a   1.000
_cell.length_b   1.000
_cell.length_c   1.000
_cell.angle_alpha   90.00
_cell.angle_beta   90.00
_cell.angle_gamma   90.00
#
_symmetry.space_group_name_H-M   'P 1'
#
loop_
_entity.id
_entity.type
_entity.pdbx_description
1 polymer ?
#
loop_
_entity_poly.entity_id
_entity_poly.type
_entity_poly.pdbx_seq_one_letter_code
_entity_poly.pdbx_strand_id
1 'polypeptide(L)'
;GWTELAQSQGNPAPYISIPVVIAFSLFTVAIYISLYTRFGRTVYAIGGNEGRNEQSARLMGLPVERTKVLVYTFNGFCSALAGIAWSLFVSSGHGLYANGFELDVIASVVIGGTMLTGGSGYIFGTLFGVLVLAVTQVLIQFIGSLSSWWTKIVIGALMLTFIGVQSVL
;
A
#
# COMPACT_ATOMS: atom_id res chain seq x y z
N GLY A 1 -14.29 3.40 21.75
CA GLY A 1 -12.98 3.50 21.16
C GLY A 1 -12.12 4.56 21.83
N TRP A 2 -10.99 4.93 21.25
CA TRP A 2 -10.05 5.95 21.78
C TRP A 2 -10.67 7.33 21.95
N THR A 3 -11.67 7.68 21.14
CA THR A 3 -12.42 8.92 21.24
C THR A 3 -13.29 8.95 22.51
N GLU A 4 -13.86 7.83 22.91
CA GLU A 4 -14.66 7.73 24.13
C GLU A 4 -13.79 7.81 25.39
N LEU A 5 -12.60 7.18 25.36
CA LEU A 5 -11.63 7.28 26.45
C LEU A 5 -11.10 8.72 26.61
N ALA A 6 -10.85 9.42 25.52
CA ALA A 6 -10.42 10.81 25.55
C ALA A 6 -11.54 11.74 26.07
N GLN A 7 -12.80 11.50 25.71
CA GLN A 7 -13.95 12.24 26.21
C GLN A 7 -14.20 11.98 27.71
N SER A 8 -13.99 10.74 28.18
CA SER A 8 -14.15 10.41 29.62
C SER A 8 -13.12 11.09 30.51
N GLN A 9 -11.98 11.51 29.97
CA GLN A 9 -10.92 12.24 30.68
C GLN A 9 -11.01 13.76 30.56
N GLY A 10 -12.07 14.30 29.94
CA GLY A 10 -12.26 15.74 29.77
C GLY A 10 -11.28 16.40 28.78
N ASN A 11 -10.51 15.61 28.05
CA ASN A 11 -9.65 16.10 26.96
C ASN A 11 -10.44 16.20 25.66
N PRO A 12 -10.25 17.27 24.86
CA PRO A 12 -10.82 17.33 23.52
C PRO A 12 -10.35 16.12 22.72
N ALA A 13 -11.30 15.43 22.07
CA ALA A 13 -11.00 14.26 21.25
C ALA A 13 -9.87 14.60 20.27
N PRO A 14 -8.78 13.82 20.21
CA PRO A 14 -7.70 14.12 19.29
C PRO A 14 -8.25 14.08 17.87
N TYR A 15 -8.10 15.19 17.14
CA TYR A 15 -8.53 15.30 15.72
C TYR A 15 -7.81 14.29 14.82
N ILE A 16 -6.67 13.76 15.27
CA ILE A 16 -5.85 12.82 14.52
C ILE A 16 -5.76 11.50 15.31
N SER A 17 -6.21 10.43 14.69
CA SER A 17 -6.13 9.08 15.26
C SER A 17 -4.66 8.60 15.29
N ILE A 18 -4.26 7.91 16.36
CA ILE A 18 -2.91 7.32 16.52
C ILE A 18 -2.50 6.46 15.32
N PRO A 19 -3.35 5.56 14.76
CA PRO A 19 -3.00 4.79 13.56
C PRO A 19 -2.65 5.65 12.35
N VAL A 20 -3.28 6.81 12.19
CA VAL A 20 -2.98 7.75 11.09
C VAL A 20 -1.57 8.33 11.24
N VAL A 21 -1.19 8.72 12.46
CA VAL A 21 0.18 9.21 12.73
C VAL A 21 1.23 8.15 12.44
N ILE A 22 0.97 6.91 12.85
CA ILE A 22 1.85 5.77 12.59
C ILE A 22 1.97 5.54 11.09
N ALA A 23 0.87 5.54 10.35
CA ALA A 23 0.86 5.34 8.89
C ALA A 23 1.66 6.43 8.16
N PHE A 24 1.46 7.70 8.51
CA PHE A 24 2.23 8.80 7.93
C PHE A 24 3.72 8.75 8.28
N SER A 25 4.06 8.37 9.51
CA SER A 25 5.43 8.17 9.94
C SER A 25 6.12 7.08 9.13
N LEU A 26 5.47 5.91 9.00
CA LEU A 26 5.97 4.79 8.20
C LEU A 26 6.12 5.16 6.72
N PHE A 27 5.15 5.90 6.18
CA PHE A 27 5.20 6.37 4.80
C PHE A 27 6.38 7.32 4.57
N THR A 28 6.62 8.26 5.49
CA THR A 28 7.76 9.18 5.44
C THR A 28 9.09 8.43 5.50
N VAL A 29 9.19 7.43 6.38
CA VAL A 29 10.38 6.56 6.49
C VAL A 29 10.57 5.77 5.20
N ALA A 30 9.51 5.22 4.61
CA ALA A 30 9.58 4.49 3.34
C ALA A 30 10.05 5.38 2.18
N ILE A 31 9.57 6.62 2.09
CA ILE A 31 10.06 7.61 1.12
C ILE A 31 11.55 7.87 1.32
N TYR A 32 11.96 8.14 2.55
CA TYR A 32 13.36 8.42 2.86
C TYR A 32 14.26 7.26 2.48
N ILE A 33 13.90 6.03 2.87
CA ILE A 33 14.65 4.81 2.55
C ILE A 33 14.74 4.63 1.03
N SER A 34 13.64 4.80 0.31
CA SER A 34 13.58 4.56 -1.13
C SER A 34 14.37 5.59 -1.94
N LEU A 35 14.28 6.88 -1.61
CA LEU A 35 14.88 7.94 -2.41
C LEU A 35 16.32 8.26 -2.00
N TYR A 36 16.63 8.23 -0.70
CA TYR A 36 17.90 8.73 -0.19
C TYR A 36 18.92 7.64 0.18
N THR A 37 18.51 6.36 0.29
CA THR A 37 19.44 5.30 0.68
C THR A 37 20.02 4.55 -0.53
N ARG A 38 21.17 3.89 -0.31
CA ARG A 38 21.75 2.97 -1.28
C ARG A 38 20.83 1.76 -1.55
N PHE A 39 20.07 1.36 -0.55
CA PHE A 39 19.11 0.28 -0.65
C PHE A 39 18.00 0.61 -1.66
N GLY A 40 17.36 1.78 -1.56
CA GLY A 40 16.33 2.20 -2.50
C GLY A 40 16.85 2.25 -3.94
N ARG A 41 18.03 2.82 -4.16
CA ARG A 41 18.67 2.85 -5.49
C ARG A 41 18.91 1.45 -6.05
N THR A 42 19.33 0.49 -5.21
CA THR A 42 19.52 -0.90 -5.62
C THR A 42 18.19 -1.56 -5.97
N VAL A 43 17.12 -1.29 -5.20
CA VAL A 43 15.77 -1.79 -5.49
C VAL A 43 15.28 -1.30 -6.87
N TYR A 44 15.42 0.01 -7.14
CA TYR A 44 15.06 0.56 -8.46
C TYR A 44 15.92 0.00 -9.59
N ALA A 45 17.22 -0.21 -9.36
CA ALA A 45 18.11 -0.79 -10.36
C ALA A 45 17.76 -2.25 -10.71
N ILE A 46 17.28 -3.02 -9.72
CA ILE A 46 16.86 -4.41 -9.91
C ILE A 46 15.45 -4.49 -10.54
N GLY A 47 14.55 -3.59 -10.13
CA GLY A 47 13.13 -3.60 -10.55
C GLY A 47 12.89 -3.08 -11.97
N GLY A 48 13.88 -2.46 -12.61
CA GLY A 48 13.73 -1.91 -13.95
C GLY A 48 13.77 -2.99 -15.04
N ASN A 49 12.82 -2.92 -15.98
CA ASN A 49 12.77 -3.66 -17.24
C ASN A 49 12.75 -5.21 -17.17
N GLU A 50 11.54 -5.78 -16.97
CA GLU A 50 11.15 -7.16 -17.34
C GLU A 50 12.15 -8.28 -16.98
N GLY A 51 12.69 -8.29 -15.79
CA GLY A 51 13.61 -9.37 -15.35
C GLY A 51 15.01 -9.35 -15.99
N ARG A 52 15.23 -8.58 -17.06
CA ARG A 52 16.54 -8.39 -17.66
C ARG A 52 17.50 -7.64 -16.75
N ASN A 53 17.00 -6.72 -15.94
CA ASN A 53 17.83 -5.95 -15.03
C ASN A 53 18.35 -6.77 -13.85
N GLU A 54 17.69 -7.86 -13.46
CA GLU A 54 18.22 -8.73 -12.42
C GLU A 54 19.53 -9.39 -12.84
N GLN A 55 19.60 -9.92 -14.07
CA GLN A 55 20.83 -10.50 -14.60
C GLN A 55 21.90 -9.43 -14.79
N SER A 56 21.54 -8.27 -15.31
CA SER A 56 22.46 -7.15 -15.46
C SER A 56 22.94 -6.63 -14.10
N ALA A 57 22.08 -6.56 -13.10
CA ALA A 57 22.43 -6.17 -11.75
C ALA A 57 23.39 -7.17 -11.09
N ARG A 58 23.22 -8.47 -11.31
CA ARG A 58 24.16 -9.51 -10.86
C ARG A 58 25.52 -9.38 -11.54
N LEU A 59 25.54 -9.10 -12.85
CA LEU A 59 26.79 -8.90 -13.60
C LEU A 59 27.54 -7.64 -13.12
N MET A 60 26.82 -6.61 -12.69
CA MET A 60 27.39 -5.40 -12.08
C MET A 60 27.83 -5.58 -10.61
N GLY A 61 27.67 -6.79 -10.04
CA GLY A 61 28.07 -7.09 -8.67
C GLY A 61 27.12 -6.59 -7.59
N LEU A 62 25.88 -6.21 -7.96
CA LEU A 62 24.90 -5.79 -6.95
C LEU A 62 24.38 -6.99 -6.14
N PRO A 63 24.17 -6.86 -4.83
CA PRO A 63 23.73 -7.95 -3.95
C PRO A 63 22.23 -8.20 -4.08
N VAL A 64 21.80 -8.77 -5.22
CA VAL A 64 20.38 -8.97 -5.58
C VAL A 64 19.65 -9.81 -4.53
N GLU A 65 20.23 -10.93 -4.09
CA GLU A 65 19.59 -11.84 -3.13
C GLU A 65 19.34 -11.15 -1.78
N ARG A 66 20.36 -10.43 -1.27
CA ARG A 66 20.23 -9.69 0.00
C ARG A 66 19.15 -8.59 -0.11
N THR A 67 19.11 -7.91 -1.25
CA THR A 67 18.12 -6.85 -1.49
C THR A 67 16.71 -7.43 -1.53
N LYS A 68 16.48 -8.56 -2.19
CA LYS A 68 15.19 -9.26 -2.20
C LYS A 68 14.75 -9.65 -0.79
N VAL A 69 15.63 -10.30 -0.02
CA VAL A 69 15.31 -10.69 1.36
C VAL A 69 14.92 -9.47 2.20
N LEU A 70 15.66 -8.36 2.10
CA LEU A 70 15.34 -7.13 2.83
C LEU A 70 14.00 -6.53 2.41
N VAL A 71 13.68 -6.53 1.12
CA VAL A 71 12.38 -6.04 0.61
C VAL A 71 11.24 -6.87 1.20
N TYR A 72 11.33 -8.21 1.16
CA TYR A 72 10.31 -9.08 1.71
C TYR A 72 10.20 -8.95 3.24
N THR A 73 11.32 -8.81 3.94
CA THR A 73 11.32 -8.58 5.39
C THR A 73 10.63 -7.27 5.75
N PHE A 74 10.94 -6.19 5.03
CA PHE A 74 10.30 -4.89 5.24
C PHE A 74 8.81 -4.94 4.92
N ASN A 75 8.42 -5.61 3.84
CA ASN A 75 7.00 -5.82 3.49
C ASN A 75 6.26 -6.60 4.57
N GLY A 76 6.85 -7.70 5.09
CA GLY A 76 6.26 -8.48 6.18
C GLY A 76 6.10 -7.65 7.47
N PHE A 77 7.06 -6.80 7.79
CA PHE A 77 6.99 -5.89 8.93
C PHE A 77 5.84 -4.89 8.78
N CYS A 78 5.72 -4.24 7.62
CA CYS A 78 4.63 -3.30 7.34
C CYS A 78 3.26 -4.00 7.36
N SER A 79 3.17 -5.21 6.82
CA SER A 79 1.96 -6.03 6.83
C SER A 79 1.53 -6.40 8.25
N ALA A 80 2.47 -6.76 9.13
CA ALA A 80 2.18 -7.05 10.53
C ALA A 80 1.64 -5.82 11.27
N LEU A 81 2.25 -4.65 11.06
CA LEU A 81 1.77 -3.39 11.63
C LEU A 81 0.38 -3.02 11.13
N ALA A 82 0.11 -3.22 9.83
CA ALA A 82 -1.22 -3.00 9.25
C ALA A 82 -2.27 -3.94 9.87
N GLY A 83 -1.92 -5.22 10.11
CA GLY A 83 -2.78 -6.19 10.78
C GLY A 83 -3.12 -5.79 12.21
N ILE A 84 -2.13 -5.30 12.97
CA ILE A 84 -2.34 -4.78 14.34
C ILE A 84 -3.27 -3.56 14.30
N ALA A 85 -3.00 -2.60 13.42
CA ALA A 85 -3.83 -1.39 13.29
C ALA A 85 -5.27 -1.74 12.91
N TRP A 86 -5.47 -2.69 12.00
CA TRP A 86 -6.78 -3.18 11.60
C TRP A 86 -7.53 -3.87 12.74
N SER A 87 -6.85 -4.76 13.48
CA SER A 87 -7.43 -5.45 14.65
C SER A 87 -7.89 -4.46 15.73
N LEU A 88 -7.10 -3.41 15.98
CA LEU A 88 -7.47 -2.34 16.90
C LEU A 88 -8.67 -1.51 16.39
N PHE A 89 -8.72 -1.25 15.09
CA PHE A 89 -9.81 -0.49 14.47
C PHE A 89 -11.15 -1.24 14.56
N VAL A 90 -11.14 -2.54 14.24
CA VAL A 90 -12.35 -3.38 14.27
C VAL A 90 -12.68 -3.86 15.68
N SER A 91 -11.74 -3.70 16.64
CA SER A 91 -11.85 -4.22 18.03
C SER A 91 -12.13 -5.73 18.07
N SER A 92 -11.69 -6.45 17.04
CA SER A 92 -11.88 -7.89 16.88
C SER A 92 -10.75 -8.49 16.06
N GLY A 93 -10.27 -9.66 16.47
CA GLY A 93 -9.26 -10.45 15.77
C GLY A 93 -9.90 -11.65 15.06
N HIS A 94 -10.31 -11.52 13.81
CA HIS A 94 -10.82 -12.62 13.03
C HIS A 94 -10.02 -12.78 11.73
N GLY A 95 -9.45 -13.98 11.51
CA GLY A 95 -8.53 -14.24 10.38
C GLY A 95 -9.15 -14.10 8.99
N LEU A 96 -10.47 -14.07 8.87
CA LEU A 96 -11.17 -13.95 7.58
C LEU A 96 -11.45 -12.50 7.16
N TYR A 97 -11.27 -11.52 8.04
CA TYR A 97 -11.57 -10.11 7.72
C TYR A 97 -10.63 -9.51 6.67
N ALA A 98 -9.42 -10.04 6.53
CA ALA A 98 -8.41 -9.53 5.60
C ALA A 98 -8.45 -10.21 4.21
N ASN A 99 -9.40 -11.12 3.95
CA ASN A 99 -9.49 -11.78 2.66
C ASN A 99 -9.83 -10.77 1.55
N GLY A 100 -8.94 -10.68 0.55
CA GLY A 100 -9.06 -9.78 -0.59
C GLY A 100 -8.39 -8.41 -0.40
N PHE A 101 -7.83 -8.11 0.77
CA PHE A 101 -7.05 -6.88 0.98
C PHE A 101 -5.80 -6.82 0.09
N GLU A 102 -5.24 -7.98 -0.26
CA GLU A 102 -4.13 -8.07 -1.21
C GLU A 102 -4.47 -7.45 -2.57
N LEU A 103 -5.70 -7.68 -3.06
CA LEU A 103 -6.17 -7.10 -4.32
C LEU A 103 -6.33 -5.58 -4.23
N ASP A 104 -6.85 -5.09 -3.11
CA ASP A 104 -7.01 -3.66 -2.86
C ASP A 104 -5.65 -2.94 -2.81
N VAL A 105 -4.65 -3.57 -2.18
CA VAL A 105 -3.28 -3.04 -2.12
C VAL A 105 -2.64 -3.02 -3.51
N ILE A 106 -2.74 -4.11 -4.29
CA ILE A 106 -2.24 -4.16 -5.66
C ILE A 106 -2.92 -3.10 -6.52
N ALA A 107 -4.26 -2.99 -6.42
CA ALA A 107 -5.00 -1.98 -7.16
C ALA A 107 -4.55 -0.56 -6.82
N SER A 108 -4.31 -0.24 -5.53
CA SER A 108 -3.84 1.07 -5.11
C SER A 108 -2.48 1.43 -5.71
N VAL A 109 -1.57 0.46 -5.77
CA VAL A 109 -0.22 0.65 -6.32
C VAL A 109 -0.27 0.83 -7.84
N VAL A 110 -1.12 0.08 -8.54
CA VAL A 110 -1.31 0.18 -9.99
C VAL A 110 -1.97 1.50 -10.37
N ILE A 111 -3.05 1.89 -9.68
CA ILE A 111 -3.71 3.20 -9.85
C ILE A 111 -2.71 4.34 -9.57
N GLY A 112 -1.79 4.13 -8.62
CA GLY A 112 -0.69 5.04 -8.33
C GLY A 112 0.39 5.14 -9.42
N GLY A 113 0.26 4.40 -10.53
CA GLY A 113 1.18 4.49 -11.67
C GLY A 113 2.40 3.58 -11.60
N THR A 114 2.40 2.59 -10.71
CA THR A 114 3.45 1.58 -10.68
C THR A 114 3.12 0.47 -11.69
N MET A 115 4.03 0.20 -12.62
CA MET A 115 3.85 -0.85 -13.64
C MET A 115 4.02 -2.24 -13.01
N LEU A 116 3.07 -3.14 -13.27
CA LEU A 116 3.15 -4.55 -12.84
C LEU A 116 4.27 -5.32 -13.54
N THR A 117 4.58 -4.96 -14.76
CA THR A 117 5.67 -5.54 -15.54
C THR A 117 7.06 -5.09 -15.08
N GLY A 118 7.12 -4.13 -14.15
CA GLY A 118 8.36 -3.48 -13.74
C GLY A 118 8.72 -2.28 -14.60
N GLY A 119 9.87 -1.68 -14.34
CA GLY A 119 10.41 -0.53 -15.08
C GLY A 119 10.23 0.79 -14.37
N SER A 120 9.05 1.15 -13.96
CA SER A 120 8.81 2.41 -13.25
C SER A 120 7.80 2.27 -12.12
N GLY A 121 8.01 3.06 -11.09
CA GLY A 121 7.11 3.15 -9.95
C GLY A 121 7.41 4.39 -9.13
N TYR A 122 6.35 5.06 -8.68
CA TYR A 122 6.48 6.28 -7.89
C TYR A 122 5.77 6.09 -6.54
N ILE A 123 6.52 6.26 -5.45
CA ILE A 123 5.95 6.13 -4.08
C ILE A 123 4.85 7.17 -3.84
N PHE A 124 5.04 8.40 -4.31
CA PHE A 124 4.00 9.43 -4.21
C PHE A 124 2.74 9.05 -4.98
N GLY A 125 2.89 8.40 -6.15
CA GLY A 125 1.75 7.87 -6.89
C GLY A 125 0.93 6.87 -6.08
N THR A 126 1.58 5.98 -5.36
CA THR A 126 0.90 5.00 -4.49
C THR A 126 0.03 5.69 -3.42
N LEU A 127 0.48 6.81 -2.84
CA LEU A 127 -0.33 7.58 -1.89
C LEU A 127 -1.64 8.07 -2.55
N PHE A 128 -1.56 8.63 -3.76
CA PHE A 128 -2.76 9.05 -4.50
C PHE A 128 -3.64 7.86 -4.87
N GLY A 129 -3.05 6.72 -5.23
CA GLY A 129 -3.79 5.49 -5.51
C GLY A 129 -4.59 5.00 -4.30
N VAL A 130 -3.98 5.00 -3.11
CA VAL A 130 -4.67 4.66 -1.85
C VAL A 130 -5.81 5.64 -1.57
N LEU A 131 -5.61 6.94 -1.76
CA LEU A 131 -6.65 7.95 -1.55
C LEU A 131 -7.82 7.74 -2.52
N VAL A 132 -7.56 7.50 -3.79
CA VAL A 132 -8.60 7.22 -4.81
C VAL A 132 -9.42 6.00 -4.41
N LEU A 133 -8.77 4.90 -4.00
CA LEU A 133 -9.49 3.71 -3.56
C LEU A 133 -10.28 3.95 -2.28
N ALA A 134 -9.70 4.65 -1.30
CA ALA A 134 -10.39 4.97 -0.05
C ALA A 134 -11.66 5.80 -0.31
N VAL A 135 -11.57 6.84 -1.13
CA VAL A 135 -12.74 7.66 -1.52
C VAL A 135 -13.77 6.81 -2.26
N THR A 136 -13.34 5.95 -3.18
CA THR A 136 -14.25 5.07 -3.92
C THR A 136 -14.99 4.11 -2.98
N GLN A 137 -14.29 3.50 -2.01
CA GLN A 137 -14.90 2.62 -1.02
C GLN A 137 -15.92 3.35 -0.14
N VAL A 138 -15.56 4.55 0.34
CA VAL A 138 -16.46 5.38 1.16
C VAL A 138 -17.71 5.78 0.36
N LEU A 139 -17.57 6.20 -0.91
CA LEU A 139 -18.69 6.54 -1.78
C LEU A 139 -19.66 5.37 -1.97
N ILE A 140 -19.12 4.17 -2.23
CA ILE A 140 -19.95 2.96 -2.41
C ILE A 140 -20.70 2.63 -1.11
N GLN A 141 -20.05 2.74 0.04
CA GLN A 141 -20.68 2.51 1.35
C GLN A 141 -21.76 3.55 1.65
N PHE A 142 -21.58 4.81 1.23
CA PHE A 142 -22.54 5.89 1.47
C PHE A 142 -23.83 5.71 0.68
N ILE A 143 -23.77 5.10 -0.52
CA ILE A 143 -24.93 4.81 -1.35
C ILE A 143 -25.86 3.75 -0.71
N GLY A 144 -25.33 2.93 0.22
CA GLY A 144 -26.09 2.05 1.13
C GLY A 144 -26.95 0.94 0.47
N SER A 145 -27.27 1.08 -0.82
CA SER A 145 -28.06 0.11 -1.58
C SER A 145 -27.20 -0.99 -2.25
N LEU A 146 -25.86 -0.82 -2.24
CA LEU A 146 -24.93 -1.72 -2.89
C LEU A 146 -24.30 -2.68 -1.88
N SER A 147 -24.40 -3.97 -2.13
CA SER A 147 -23.73 -4.99 -1.30
C SER A 147 -22.21 -4.91 -1.41
N SER A 148 -21.50 -5.44 -0.41
CA SER A 148 -20.02 -5.48 -0.38
C SER A 148 -19.37 -6.11 -1.63
N TRP A 149 -20.13 -6.88 -2.40
CA TRP A 149 -19.68 -7.48 -3.66
C TRP A 149 -19.46 -6.43 -4.76
N TRP A 150 -20.27 -5.38 -4.79
CA TRP A 150 -20.12 -4.29 -5.76
C TRP A 150 -18.82 -3.52 -5.59
N THR A 151 -18.36 -3.36 -4.36
CA THR A 151 -17.07 -2.72 -4.09
C THR A 151 -15.93 -3.47 -4.77
N LYS A 152 -15.91 -4.80 -4.67
CA LYS A 152 -14.88 -5.64 -5.33
C LYS A 152 -14.97 -5.58 -6.85
N ILE A 153 -16.18 -5.53 -7.42
CA ILE A 153 -16.39 -5.40 -8.87
C ILE A 153 -15.86 -4.06 -9.38
N VAL A 154 -16.17 -2.96 -8.69
CA VAL A 154 -15.70 -1.62 -9.06
C VAL A 154 -14.19 -1.50 -8.96
N ILE A 155 -13.58 -2.01 -7.89
CA ILE A 155 -12.12 -2.02 -7.73
C ILE A 155 -11.46 -2.85 -8.84
N GLY A 156 -11.99 -4.03 -9.14
CA GLY A 156 -11.50 -4.87 -10.24
C GLY A 156 -11.61 -4.19 -11.61
N ALA A 157 -12.72 -3.51 -11.88
CA ALA A 157 -12.92 -2.75 -13.11
C ALA A 157 -11.95 -1.57 -13.23
N LEU A 158 -11.76 -0.81 -12.14
CA LEU A 158 -10.77 0.26 -12.07
C LEU A 158 -9.35 -0.27 -12.34
N MET A 159 -8.98 -1.37 -11.68
CA MET A 159 -7.67 -1.99 -11.89
C MET A 159 -7.46 -2.38 -13.36
N LEU A 160 -8.45 -3.03 -13.98
CA LEU A 160 -8.38 -3.44 -15.40
C LEU A 160 -8.25 -2.23 -16.33
N THR A 161 -8.99 -1.15 -16.10
CA THR A 161 -8.89 0.07 -16.92
C THR A 161 -7.51 0.71 -16.81
N PHE A 162 -6.95 0.80 -15.59
CA PHE A 162 -5.61 1.36 -15.40
C PHE A 162 -4.51 0.49 -16.02
N ILE A 163 -4.58 -0.84 -15.87
CA ILE A 163 -3.63 -1.77 -16.52
C ILE A 163 -3.75 -1.65 -18.05
N GLY A 164 -4.98 -1.58 -18.58
CA GLY A 164 -5.20 -1.41 -20.01
C GLY A 164 -4.60 -0.11 -20.55
N VAL A 165 -4.75 0.99 -19.84
CA VAL A 165 -4.15 2.28 -20.19
C VAL A 165 -2.61 2.20 -20.12
N GLN A 166 -2.05 1.58 -19.10
CA GLN A 166 -0.60 1.40 -18.95
C GLN A 166 0.00 0.49 -20.03
N SER A 167 -0.77 -0.47 -20.56
CA SER A 167 -0.32 -1.37 -21.61
C SER A 167 -0.26 -0.70 -22.99
N VAL A 168 -0.98 0.40 -23.20
CA VAL A 168 -1.05 1.13 -24.48
C VAL A 168 -0.05 2.30 -24.52
N LEU A 169 0.38 2.79 -23.37
CA LEU A 169 1.39 3.85 -23.22
C LEU A 169 2.81 3.30 -23.22
#